data_224bdafc8160d6d134faa630169b5983
#
_entry.id   224bdafc8160d6d134faa630169b5983
#
_cell.length_a   1.000
_cell.length_b   1.000
_cell.length_c   1.000
_cell.angle_alpha   90.00
_cell.angle_beta   90.00
_cell.angle_gamma   90.00
#
_symmetry.space_group_name_H-M   'P 1'
#
loop_
_entity.id
_entity.type
_entity.pdbx_description
1 polymer ?
#
loop_
_entity_poly.entity_id
_entity_poly.type
_entity_poly.pdbx_seq_one_letter_code
_entity_poly.pdbx_strand_id
1 'polypeptide(L)'
;MTTALIVCDVQNDFCEGGSLPVQGGADVAYRIGRMLHAWQQAGPEDRTYDVVVATRDHHIEPGDHFSDDPDFVDSWPPHCVVGTDGEAFHPNLDPQPFDAMFLKGEREAAYSGFEGRTVDGTPLSDWLRSRDVDVVEICGIATDHCVRATALDARREGFATTVLADLTAGVAPESSERAVADMRAAGVQIQLAG
;
A
#
# COMPACT_ATOMS: atom_id res chain seq x y z
N MET A 1 9.58 -15.67 -14.07
CA MET A 1 9.38 -14.26 -13.62
C MET A 1 8.96 -14.32 -12.18
N THR A 2 9.67 -13.65 -11.32
CA THR A 2 9.34 -13.59 -9.90
C THR A 2 8.37 -12.44 -9.65
N THR A 3 7.23 -12.74 -9.06
CA THR A 3 6.14 -11.79 -8.83
C THR A 3 5.96 -11.49 -7.36
N ALA A 4 5.94 -10.21 -7.00
CA ALA A 4 5.65 -9.74 -5.67
C ALA A 4 4.25 -9.10 -5.60
N LEU A 5 3.53 -9.34 -4.51
CA LEU A 5 2.37 -8.53 -4.13
C LEU A 5 2.82 -7.48 -3.10
N ILE A 6 2.44 -6.22 -3.33
CA ILE A 6 2.63 -5.12 -2.39
C ILE A 6 1.26 -4.68 -1.87
N VAL A 7 1.02 -4.88 -0.59
CA VAL A 7 -0.20 -4.44 0.11
C VAL A 7 0.07 -3.09 0.77
N CYS A 8 -0.50 -2.02 0.21
CA CYS A 8 -0.26 -0.66 0.67
C CYS A 8 -1.22 -0.26 1.80
N ASP A 9 -0.66 0.06 2.97
CA ASP A 9 -1.23 0.89 4.04
C ASP A 9 -2.68 0.55 4.44
N VAL A 10 -3.02 -0.73 4.55
CA VAL A 10 -4.35 -1.18 4.97
C VAL A 10 -4.47 -1.09 6.50
N GLN A 11 -4.39 0.15 7.01
CA GLN A 11 -4.32 0.48 8.43
C GLN A 11 -5.67 0.97 8.96
N ASN A 12 -5.88 0.87 10.28
CA ASN A 12 -7.13 1.27 10.91
C ASN A 12 -7.51 2.71 10.62
N ASP A 13 -6.55 3.64 10.68
CA ASP A 13 -6.83 5.07 10.46
C ASP A 13 -7.28 5.39 9.03
N PHE A 14 -6.96 4.54 8.06
CA PHE A 14 -7.41 4.68 6.66
C PHE A 14 -8.70 3.92 6.34
N CYS A 15 -9.29 3.25 7.32
CA CYS A 15 -10.58 2.58 7.16
C CYS A 15 -11.69 3.33 7.92
N GLU A 16 -12.93 2.95 7.70
CA GLU A 16 -14.08 3.57 8.36
C GLU A 16 -13.96 3.47 9.89
N GLY A 17 -14.08 4.61 10.55
CA GLY A 17 -13.90 4.74 12.00
C GLY A 17 -12.50 5.20 12.43
N GLY A 18 -11.54 5.26 11.52
CA GLY A 18 -10.21 5.80 11.75
C GLY A 18 -10.15 7.33 11.66
N SER A 19 -8.98 7.90 11.88
CA SER A 19 -8.80 9.36 11.90
C SER A 19 -8.74 10.01 10.50
N LEU A 20 -8.45 9.24 9.47
CA LEU A 20 -8.42 9.67 8.05
C LEU A 20 -9.14 8.63 7.17
N PRO A 21 -10.46 8.44 7.38
CA PRO A 21 -11.16 7.30 6.81
C PRO A 21 -11.37 7.42 5.31
N VAL A 22 -11.12 6.32 4.61
CA VAL A 22 -11.41 6.13 3.19
C VAL A 22 -12.64 5.23 3.07
N GLN A 23 -13.65 5.68 2.35
CA GLN A 23 -14.86 4.89 2.13
C GLN A 23 -14.54 3.59 1.38
N GLY A 24 -14.99 2.46 1.91
CA GLY A 24 -14.71 1.14 1.34
C GLY A 24 -13.38 0.53 1.81
N GLY A 25 -12.63 1.21 2.69
CA GLY A 25 -11.36 0.72 3.21
C GLY A 25 -11.48 -0.61 3.95
N ALA A 26 -12.48 -0.76 4.82
CA ALA A 26 -12.72 -2.00 5.53
C ALA A 26 -13.15 -3.17 4.62
N ASP A 27 -13.88 -2.90 3.52
CA ASP A 27 -14.22 -3.90 2.51
C ASP A 27 -12.99 -4.33 1.71
N VAL A 28 -12.17 -3.37 1.29
CA VAL A 28 -10.88 -3.66 0.62
C VAL A 28 -9.98 -4.51 1.52
N ALA A 29 -9.87 -4.16 2.81
CA ALA A 29 -9.11 -4.96 3.78
C ALA A 29 -9.61 -6.41 3.82
N TYR A 30 -10.93 -6.62 3.88
CA TYR A 30 -11.54 -7.95 3.87
C TYR A 30 -11.25 -8.73 2.58
N ARG A 31 -11.39 -8.09 1.42
CA ARG A 31 -11.15 -8.73 0.12
C ARG A 31 -9.68 -9.10 -0.08
N ILE A 32 -8.75 -8.23 0.34
CA ILE A 32 -7.31 -8.54 0.35
C ILE A 32 -7.04 -9.71 1.30
N GLY A 33 -7.60 -9.70 2.51
CA GLY A 33 -7.47 -10.82 3.46
C GLY A 33 -7.93 -12.15 2.87
N ARG A 34 -9.06 -12.15 2.15
CA ARG A 34 -9.57 -13.34 1.44
C ARG A 34 -8.60 -13.83 0.35
N MET A 35 -8.03 -12.92 -0.43
CA MET A 35 -7.01 -13.25 -1.44
C MET A 35 -5.76 -13.84 -0.81
N LEU A 36 -5.25 -13.22 0.26
CA LEU A 36 -4.08 -13.70 1.00
C LEU A 36 -4.32 -15.07 1.65
N HIS A 37 -5.52 -15.30 2.16
CA HIS A 37 -5.90 -16.61 2.69
C HIS A 37 -5.86 -17.68 1.58
N ALA A 38 -6.46 -17.41 0.41
CA ALA A 38 -6.42 -18.32 -0.71
C ALA A 38 -4.99 -18.60 -1.20
N TRP A 39 -4.17 -17.55 -1.32
CA TRP A 39 -2.75 -17.67 -1.67
C TRP A 39 -1.97 -18.54 -0.67
N GLN A 40 -2.24 -18.39 0.63
CA GLN A 40 -1.58 -19.15 1.69
C GLN A 40 -1.94 -20.64 1.66
N GLN A 41 -3.20 -20.95 1.27
CA GLN A 41 -3.68 -22.33 1.14
C GLN A 41 -3.23 -23.01 -0.16
N ALA A 42 -2.82 -22.24 -1.17
CA ALA A 42 -2.32 -22.78 -2.43
C ALA A 42 -0.99 -23.50 -2.24
N GLY A 43 -0.80 -24.58 -2.98
CA GLY A 43 0.50 -25.25 -3.05
C GLY A 43 1.57 -24.33 -3.66
N PRO A 44 2.86 -24.57 -3.40
CA PRO A 44 3.92 -23.71 -3.93
C PRO A 44 3.88 -23.49 -5.44
N GLU A 45 3.46 -24.51 -6.20
CA GLU A 45 3.37 -24.47 -7.67
C GLU A 45 2.13 -23.70 -8.17
N ASP A 46 1.13 -23.49 -7.30
CA ASP A 46 -0.15 -22.85 -7.64
C ASP A 46 -0.24 -21.40 -7.10
N ARG A 47 0.80 -20.92 -6.44
CA ARG A 47 0.83 -19.56 -5.89
C ARG A 47 0.98 -18.53 -6.98
N THR A 48 0.11 -17.52 -6.94
CA THR A 48 0.16 -16.36 -7.85
C THR A 48 1.37 -15.46 -7.56
N TYR A 49 1.78 -15.37 -6.30
CA TYR A 49 2.89 -14.52 -5.85
C TYR A 49 4.00 -15.37 -5.24
N ASP A 50 5.25 -15.06 -5.59
CA ASP A 50 6.44 -15.66 -4.98
C ASP A 50 6.71 -15.06 -3.61
N VAL A 51 6.44 -13.75 -3.45
CA VAL A 51 6.58 -13.02 -2.19
C VAL A 51 5.42 -12.05 -1.99
N VAL A 52 5.07 -11.81 -0.74
CA VAL A 52 4.04 -10.85 -0.34
C VAL A 52 4.61 -9.90 0.70
N VAL A 53 4.54 -8.60 0.42
CA VAL A 53 5.02 -7.56 1.33
C VAL A 53 3.92 -6.55 1.65
N ALA A 54 4.07 -5.85 2.75
CA ALA A 54 3.16 -4.77 3.12
C ALA A 54 3.93 -3.48 3.42
N THR A 55 3.27 -2.35 3.21
CA THR A 55 3.73 -1.04 3.67
C THR A 55 2.86 -0.52 4.79
N ARG A 56 3.42 0.36 5.62
CA ARG A 56 2.68 1.06 6.68
C ARG A 56 3.20 2.48 6.84
N ASP A 57 2.28 3.43 6.99
CA ASP A 57 2.60 4.70 7.60
C ASP A 57 2.97 4.49 9.08
N HIS A 58 4.06 5.11 9.50
CA HIS A 58 4.69 4.92 10.80
C HIS A 58 5.15 6.27 11.34
N HIS A 59 4.18 7.15 11.66
CA HIS A 59 4.46 8.53 11.99
C HIS A 59 4.83 8.71 13.46
N ILE A 60 6.00 9.33 13.71
CA ILE A 60 6.43 9.78 15.03
C ILE A 60 6.24 11.29 15.11
N GLU A 61 6.87 12.02 14.20
CA GLU A 61 6.85 13.49 14.14
C GLU A 61 7.09 13.95 12.69
N PRO A 62 6.06 13.78 11.80
CA PRO A 62 6.24 14.01 10.36
C PRO A 62 6.18 15.50 9.96
N GLY A 63 6.33 16.42 10.92
CA GLY A 63 6.36 17.87 10.66
C GLY A 63 5.05 18.39 10.07
N ASP A 64 5.17 19.21 9.03
CA ASP A 64 4.04 19.90 8.37
C ASP A 64 3.05 18.96 7.68
N HIS A 65 3.35 17.64 7.61
CA HIS A 65 2.41 16.62 7.15
C HIS A 65 1.19 16.53 8.06
N PHE A 66 1.34 16.81 9.36
CA PHE A 66 0.24 16.90 10.31
C PHE A 66 -0.17 18.35 10.54
N SER A 67 -1.46 18.61 10.54
CA SER A 67 -2.04 19.93 10.79
C SER A 67 -3.35 19.81 11.55
N ASP A 68 -3.58 20.78 12.47
CA ASP A 68 -4.89 20.94 13.14
C ASP A 68 -5.92 21.61 12.22
N ASP A 69 -5.46 22.24 11.11
CA ASP A 69 -6.29 22.82 10.05
C ASP A 69 -5.75 22.35 8.68
N PRO A 70 -5.94 21.06 8.36
CA PRO A 70 -5.37 20.46 7.17
C PRO A 70 -6.05 20.93 5.88
N ASP A 71 -5.26 21.10 4.82
CA ASP A 71 -5.75 21.41 3.47
C ASP A 71 -6.23 20.18 2.69
N PHE A 72 -5.97 18.97 3.20
CA PHE A 72 -6.26 17.68 2.57
C PHE A 72 -5.62 17.50 1.19
N VAL A 73 -4.51 18.18 0.95
CA VAL A 73 -3.67 18.06 -0.27
C VAL A 73 -2.25 17.67 0.12
N ASP A 74 -1.62 18.48 0.97
CA ASP A 74 -0.25 18.28 1.45
C ASP A 74 -0.19 18.10 2.98
N SER A 75 -1.27 18.44 3.68
CA SER A 75 -1.39 18.31 5.14
C SER A 75 -2.66 17.56 5.55
N TRP A 76 -2.55 16.80 6.63
CA TRP A 76 -3.58 15.86 7.09
C TRP A 76 -3.75 15.95 8.61
N PRO A 77 -4.92 15.52 9.14
CA PRO A 77 -5.04 15.32 10.58
C PRO A 77 -4.05 14.22 11.03
N PRO A 78 -3.63 14.20 12.30
CA PRO A 78 -2.79 13.14 12.84
C PRO A 78 -3.40 11.75 12.58
N HIS A 79 -2.63 10.86 11.96
CA HIS A 79 -3.01 9.49 11.61
C HIS A 79 -1.81 8.56 11.68
N CYS A 80 -2.05 7.27 11.81
CA CYS A 80 -1.02 6.22 11.85
C CYS A 80 0.15 6.55 12.78
N VAL A 81 -0.16 7.18 13.91
CA VAL A 81 0.84 7.55 14.92
C VAL A 81 1.35 6.30 15.61
N VAL A 82 2.66 6.19 15.73
CA VAL A 82 3.35 5.03 16.33
C VAL A 82 2.81 4.72 17.72
N GLY A 83 2.48 3.46 17.93
CA GLY A 83 1.97 2.95 19.21
C GLY A 83 0.49 3.19 19.44
N THR A 84 -0.25 3.70 18.47
CA THR A 84 -1.72 3.80 18.51
C THR A 84 -2.38 2.64 17.76
N ASP A 85 -3.65 2.37 18.06
CA ASP A 85 -4.45 1.39 17.32
C ASP A 85 -4.61 1.81 15.84
N GLY A 86 -4.58 3.11 15.55
CA GLY A 86 -4.69 3.67 14.19
C GLY A 86 -3.58 3.21 13.25
N GLU A 87 -2.38 3.01 13.78
CA GLU A 87 -1.23 2.51 13.02
C GLU A 87 -1.35 1.03 12.64
N ALA A 88 -2.07 0.23 13.42
CA ALA A 88 -2.19 -1.20 13.18
C ALA A 88 -2.94 -1.49 11.87
N PHE A 89 -2.63 -2.62 11.24
CA PHE A 89 -3.44 -3.10 10.12
C PHE A 89 -4.88 -3.34 10.54
N HIS A 90 -5.81 -3.06 9.64
CA HIS A 90 -7.22 -3.29 9.89
C HIS A 90 -7.51 -4.78 10.16
N PRO A 91 -8.35 -5.14 11.14
CA PRO A 91 -8.59 -6.53 11.52
C PRO A 91 -9.18 -7.41 10.41
N ASN A 92 -9.83 -6.81 9.41
CA ASN A 92 -10.32 -7.54 8.24
C ASN A 92 -9.18 -8.00 7.30
N LEU A 93 -7.98 -7.42 7.44
CA LEU A 93 -6.78 -7.89 6.75
C LEU A 93 -6.20 -9.09 7.50
N ASP A 94 -6.84 -10.23 7.35
CA ASP A 94 -6.47 -11.49 8.01
C ASP A 94 -6.57 -12.65 7.00
N PRO A 95 -5.50 -13.43 6.80
CA PRO A 95 -4.19 -13.41 7.49
C PRO A 95 -3.24 -12.30 7.01
N GLN A 96 -2.13 -12.11 7.71
CA GLN A 96 -1.05 -11.19 7.37
C GLN A 96 0.26 -11.96 7.08
N PRO A 97 0.33 -12.73 5.99
CA PRO A 97 1.45 -13.61 5.67
C PRO A 97 2.59 -12.84 4.96
N PHE A 98 2.97 -11.70 5.51
CA PHE A 98 3.96 -10.83 4.88
C PHE A 98 5.38 -11.35 5.10
N ASP A 99 6.14 -11.50 4.00
CA ASP A 99 7.56 -11.83 4.03
C ASP A 99 8.40 -10.66 4.57
N ALA A 100 7.93 -9.43 4.37
CA ALA A 100 8.52 -8.22 4.93
C ALA A 100 7.48 -7.10 5.07
N MET A 101 7.76 -6.16 5.97
CA MET A 101 6.98 -4.96 6.19
C MET A 101 7.89 -3.73 6.06
N PHE A 102 7.41 -2.73 5.33
CA PHE A 102 8.14 -1.49 5.07
C PHE A 102 7.44 -0.32 5.73
N LEU A 103 8.15 0.33 6.63
CA LEU A 103 7.66 1.48 7.41
C LEU A 103 8.10 2.77 6.73
N LYS A 104 7.21 3.73 6.60
CA LYS A 104 7.46 5.02 5.95
C LYS A 104 6.87 6.20 6.73
N GLY A 105 7.35 7.40 6.45
CA GLY A 105 6.78 8.62 7.00
C GLY A 105 7.13 8.89 8.48
N GLU A 106 8.20 8.32 9.01
CA GLU A 106 8.55 8.45 10.44
C GLU A 106 8.70 9.90 10.88
N ARG A 107 9.42 10.70 10.09
CA ARG A 107 9.74 12.10 10.41
C ARG A 107 9.52 13.07 9.26
N GLU A 108 8.88 12.62 8.20
CA GLU A 108 8.58 13.41 7.02
C GLU A 108 7.34 12.85 6.32
N ALA A 109 6.76 13.62 5.41
CA ALA A 109 5.70 13.10 4.54
C ALA A 109 6.25 11.99 3.65
N ALA A 110 5.54 10.88 3.55
CA ALA A 110 5.87 9.80 2.63
C ALA A 110 4.58 9.13 2.12
N TYR A 111 4.53 8.88 0.82
CA TYR A 111 3.38 8.24 0.18
C TYR A 111 3.75 6.91 -0.46
N SER A 112 4.87 6.87 -1.18
CA SER A 112 5.32 5.68 -1.88
C SER A 112 5.84 4.61 -0.93
N GLY A 113 5.44 3.35 -1.14
CA GLY A 113 6.06 2.22 -0.45
C GLY A 113 7.57 2.12 -0.69
N PHE A 114 8.08 2.70 -1.79
CA PHE A 114 9.52 2.75 -2.08
C PHE A 114 10.31 3.73 -1.23
N GLU A 115 9.64 4.62 -0.49
CA GLU A 115 10.24 5.44 0.57
C GLU A 115 10.41 4.64 1.86
N GLY A 116 9.72 3.50 1.96
CA GLY A 116 9.71 2.63 3.14
C GLY A 116 10.96 1.78 3.29
N ARG A 117 11.22 1.41 4.54
CA ARG A 117 12.32 0.53 4.95
C ARG A 117 11.81 -0.51 5.94
N THR A 118 12.45 -1.67 5.94
CA THR A 118 12.28 -2.65 7.01
C THR A 118 12.86 -2.12 8.32
N VAL A 119 12.57 -2.79 9.43
CA VAL A 119 13.09 -2.41 10.76
C VAL A 119 14.64 -2.40 10.81
N ASP A 120 15.29 -3.23 10.00
CA ASP A 120 16.76 -3.28 9.86
C ASP A 120 17.30 -2.26 8.83
N GLY A 121 16.43 -1.43 8.24
CA GLY A 121 16.80 -0.32 7.37
C GLY A 121 16.89 -0.67 5.87
N THR A 122 16.52 -1.88 5.46
CA THR A 122 16.55 -2.29 4.04
C THR A 122 15.44 -1.59 3.25
N PRO A 123 15.74 -0.83 2.16
CA PRO A 123 14.73 -0.24 1.30
C PRO A 123 13.92 -1.29 0.53
N LEU A 124 12.66 -0.96 0.19
CA LEU A 124 11.78 -1.87 -0.58
C LEU A 124 12.41 -2.27 -1.92
N SER A 125 12.99 -1.33 -2.66
CA SER A 125 13.64 -1.61 -3.96
C SER A 125 14.77 -2.63 -3.85
N ASP A 126 15.64 -2.48 -2.85
CA ASP A 126 16.77 -3.36 -2.63
C ASP A 126 16.31 -4.76 -2.18
N TRP A 127 15.28 -4.78 -1.33
CA TRP A 127 14.69 -6.02 -0.85
C TRP A 127 14.06 -6.84 -2.00
N LEU A 128 13.30 -6.20 -2.88
CA LEU A 128 12.70 -6.83 -4.06
C LEU A 128 13.77 -7.34 -5.03
N ARG A 129 14.80 -6.52 -5.32
CA ARG A 129 15.91 -6.91 -6.21
C ARG A 129 16.71 -8.07 -5.65
N SER A 130 16.91 -8.14 -4.34
CA SER A 130 17.63 -9.24 -3.71
C SER A 130 16.92 -10.60 -3.84
N ARG A 131 15.67 -10.60 -4.30
CA ARG A 131 14.81 -11.76 -4.55
C ARG A 131 14.49 -11.97 -6.03
N ASP A 132 15.22 -11.26 -6.90
CA ASP A 132 15.05 -11.35 -8.35
C ASP A 132 13.60 -11.07 -8.81
N VAL A 133 12.89 -10.16 -8.10
CA VAL A 133 11.54 -9.75 -8.47
C VAL A 133 11.57 -8.97 -9.77
N ASP A 134 10.74 -9.38 -10.73
CA ASP A 134 10.57 -8.74 -12.04
C ASP A 134 9.26 -7.96 -12.13
N VAL A 135 8.22 -8.48 -11.46
CA VAL A 135 6.84 -8.02 -11.54
C VAL A 135 6.32 -7.66 -10.16
N VAL A 136 5.64 -6.54 -10.05
CA VAL A 136 4.92 -6.17 -8.82
C VAL A 136 3.44 -5.96 -9.11
N GLU A 137 2.59 -6.56 -8.30
CA GLU A 137 1.17 -6.25 -8.23
C GLU A 137 0.89 -5.47 -6.95
N ILE A 138 0.03 -4.46 -7.02
CA ILE A 138 -0.18 -3.51 -5.94
C ILE A 138 -1.66 -3.43 -5.63
N CYS A 139 -2.00 -3.51 -4.35
CA CYS A 139 -3.35 -3.30 -3.82
C CYS A 139 -3.28 -2.47 -2.52
N GLY A 140 -4.41 -2.07 -1.97
CA GLY A 140 -4.48 -1.36 -0.67
C GLY A 140 -5.06 0.04 -0.75
N ILE A 141 -4.63 0.93 0.14
CA ILE A 141 -5.22 2.25 0.40
C ILE A 141 -4.12 3.33 0.40
N ALA A 142 -4.35 4.52 -0.15
CA ALA A 142 -5.49 4.90 -0.98
C ALA A 142 -5.07 4.93 -2.44
N THR A 143 -6.03 4.62 -3.34
CA THR A 143 -5.82 4.58 -4.80
C THR A 143 -5.12 5.83 -5.32
N ASP A 144 -5.58 7.01 -4.88
CA ASP A 144 -5.17 8.34 -5.34
C ASP A 144 -3.94 8.90 -4.61
N HIS A 145 -3.44 8.21 -3.59
CA HIS A 145 -2.26 8.58 -2.81
C HIS A 145 -1.19 7.48 -2.79
N CYS A 146 -1.16 6.65 -1.76
CA CYS A 146 -0.07 5.69 -1.56
C CYS A 146 0.02 4.62 -2.65
N VAL A 147 -1.13 4.12 -3.14
CA VAL A 147 -1.15 3.15 -4.25
C VAL A 147 -0.60 3.77 -5.52
N ARG A 148 -1.07 4.97 -5.90
CA ARG A 148 -0.56 5.71 -7.06
C ARG A 148 0.93 5.98 -6.94
N ALA A 149 1.39 6.54 -5.82
CA ALA A 149 2.80 6.87 -5.61
C ALA A 149 3.67 5.61 -5.70
N THR A 150 3.28 4.52 -5.04
CA THR A 150 3.99 3.24 -5.08
C THR A 150 4.05 2.67 -6.49
N ALA A 151 2.95 2.72 -7.25
CA ALA A 151 2.91 2.19 -8.62
C ALA A 151 3.79 2.99 -9.58
N LEU A 152 3.82 4.32 -9.45
CA LEU A 152 4.66 5.18 -10.27
C LEU A 152 6.15 4.95 -9.97
N ASP A 153 6.52 4.80 -8.71
CA ASP A 153 7.90 4.53 -8.31
C ASP A 153 8.32 3.11 -8.71
N ALA A 154 7.45 2.11 -8.58
CA ALA A 154 7.73 0.77 -9.09
C ALA A 154 8.11 0.78 -10.58
N ARG A 155 7.39 1.58 -11.38
CA ARG A 155 7.75 1.77 -12.81
C ARG A 155 9.09 2.47 -13.00
N ARG A 156 9.39 3.50 -12.21
CA ARG A 156 10.68 4.20 -12.24
C ARG A 156 11.84 3.28 -11.86
N GLU A 157 11.62 2.40 -10.89
CA GLU A 157 12.57 1.38 -10.45
C GLU A 157 12.75 0.22 -11.46
N GLY A 158 11.93 0.18 -12.52
CA GLY A 158 12.05 -0.77 -13.63
C GLY A 158 11.20 -2.03 -13.50
N PHE A 159 10.35 -2.16 -12.48
CA PHE A 159 9.46 -3.30 -12.34
C PHE A 159 8.31 -3.26 -13.35
N ALA A 160 7.92 -4.41 -13.89
CA ALA A 160 6.62 -4.55 -14.54
C ALA A 160 5.54 -4.40 -13.46
N THR A 161 4.61 -3.45 -13.63
CA THR A 161 3.74 -3.01 -12.54
C THR A 161 2.28 -3.11 -12.92
N THR A 162 1.48 -3.75 -12.06
CA THR A 162 0.03 -3.84 -12.15
C THR A 162 -0.62 -3.32 -10.85
N VAL A 163 -1.73 -2.60 -10.96
CA VAL A 163 -2.58 -2.27 -9.82
C VAL A 163 -3.88 -3.07 -9.93
N LEU A 164 -4.25 -3.74 -8.85
CA LEU A 164 -5.49 -4.52 -8.72
C LEU A 164 -6.62 -3.58 -8.30
N ALA A 165 -7.30 -2.99 -9.27
CA ALA A 165 -8.21 -1.86 -9.07
C ALA A 165 -9.38 -2.15 -8.13
N ASP A 166 -9.90 -3.38 -8.14
CA ASP A 166 -10.99 -3.80 -7.27
C ASP A 166 -10.52 -4.15 -5.83
N LEU A 167 -9.22 -4.14 -5.60
CA LEU A 167 -8.59 -4.28 -4.29
C LEU A 167 -7.94 -2.96 -3.83
N THR A 168 -8.45 -1.82 -4.29
CA THR A 168 -8.06 -0.49 -3.80
C THR A 168 -9.29 0.33 -3.44
N ALA A 169 -9.13 1.27 -2.51
CA ALA A 169 -10.12 2.29 -2.18
C ALA A 169 -9.47 3.67 -2.25
N GLY A 170 -10.14 4.64 -2.83
CA GLY A 170 -9.65 6.00 -3.00
C GLY A 170 -10.35 7.00 -2.10
N VAL A 171 -9.67 8.12 -1.80
CA VAL A 171 -10.20 9.21 -0.97
C VAL A 171 -11.39 9.89 -1.64
N ALA A 172 -11.29 10.15 -2.95
CA ALA A 172 -12.38 10.74 -3.72
C ALA A 172 -12.44 10.15 -5.14
N PRO A 173 -13.67 10.06 -5.74
CA PRO A 173 -13.82 9.50 -7.09
C PRO A 173 -12.98 10.23 -8.14
N GLU A 174 -13.02 11.56 -8.16
CA GLU A 174 -12.34 12.38 -9.16
C GLU A 174 -10.81 12.28 -9.07
N SER A 175 -10.24 12.27 -7.85
CA SER A 175 -8.79 12.08 -7.67
C SER A 175 -8.36 10.66 -8.00
N SER A 176 -9.20 9.68 -7.70
CA SER A 176 -8.95 8.26 -8.05
C SER A 176 -8.96 8.05 -9.57
N GLU A 177 -9.89 8.66 -10.32
CA GLU A 177 -9.91 8.61 -11.78
C GLU A 177 -8.64 9.24 -12.38
N ARG A 178 -8.21 10.41 -11.87
CA ARG A 178 -6.95 11.04 -12.29
C ARG A 178 -5.75 10.15 -11.97
N ALA A 179 -5.70 9.56 -10.78
CA ALA A 179 -4.63 8.65 -10.38
C ALA A 179 -4.51 7.44 -11.32
N VAL A 180 -5.65 6.84 -11.68
CA VAL A 180 -5.69 5.74 -12.65
C VAL A 180 -5.19 6.18 -14.03
N ALA A 181 -5.58 7.37 -14.49
CA ALA A 181 -5.08 7.93 -15.75
C ALA A 181 -3.57 8.16 -15.73
N ASP A 182 -3.04 8.74 -14.65
CA ASP A 182 -1.60 8.97 -14.46
C ASP A 182 -0.81 7.66 -14.45
N MET A 183 -1.30 6.67 -13.72
CA MET A 183 -0.67 5.35 -13.66
C MET A 183 -0.63 4.68 -15.03
N ARG A 184 -1.73 4.70 -15.79
CA ARG A 184 -1.77 4.19 -17.17
C ARG A 184 -0.80 4.93 -18.09
N ALA A 185 -0.73 6.25 -17.98
CA ALA A 185 0.21 7.06 -18.77
C ALA A 185 1.67 6.72 -18.48
N ALA A 186 1.98 6.29 -17.25
CA ALA A 186 3.30 5.82 -16.84
C ALA A 186 3.57 4.34 -17.20
N GLY A 187 2.64 3.65 -17.85
CA GLY A 187 2.77 2.25 -18.25
C GLY A 187 2.43 1.23 -17.15
N VAL A 188 1.72 1.65 -16.10
CA VAL A 188 1.14 0.74 -15.11
C VAL A 188 -0.08 0.07 -15.72
N GLN A 189 -0.19 -1.24 -15.57
CA GLN A 189 -1.40 -1.97 -15.91
C GLN A 189 -2.43 -1.83 -14.80
N ILE A 190 -3.70 -1.65 -15.18
CA ILE A 190 -4.82 -1.59 -14.23
C ILE A 190 -5.72 -2.76 -14.55
N GLN A 191 -5.82 -3.70 -13.61
CA GLN A 191 -6.56 -4.95 -13.78
C GLN A 191 -7.49 -5.18 -12.59
N LEU A 192 -8.40 -6.13 -12.73
CA LEU A 192 -9.16 -6.70 -11.62
C LEU A 192 -8.37 -7.89 -11.07
N ALA A 193 -8.47 -8.13 -9.77
CA ALA A 193 -7.96 -9.35 -9.18
C ALA A 193 -8.69 -10.56 -9.78
N GLY A 194 -7.95 -11.61 -10.12
CA GLY A 194 -8.49 -12.82 -10.73
C GLY A 194 -9.30 -13.67 -9.76
#